data_a49052fe8c8ed2dc823307f1c19b5629
#
_entry.id   a49052fe8c8ed2dc823307f1c19b5629
#
_cell.length_a   1.000
_cell.length_b   1.000
_cell.length_c   1.000
_cell.angle_alpha   90.00
_cell.angle_beta   90.00
_cell.angle_gamma   90.00
#
_symmetry.space_group_name_H-M   'P 1'
#
loop_
_entity.id
_entity.type
_entity.pdbx_description
1 polymer ?
#
loop_
_entity_poly.entity_id
_entity_poly.type
_entity_poly.pdbx_seq_one_letter_code
_entity_poly.pdbx_strand_id
1 'polypeptide(L)'
;MEPILEAKKLNLWYGPNHALHDVSIAIPEHEITAFIGPSGCGKSTFLRTLNRMNDLIPSVKITGEVDFHGQDLYGSSVDPTWLRKQIGMVFQKANPFPMSIYDNVAYGPRTHGIRNRVKLDEIVENSLRSAAIWDEVKDRLKKSALGLSGGQQQRLCIARALAVEPEVLLMDESTSALDPISTSKIEDLAAELKSRYTVVMVTHNMQQAARISDNTAFFLLGDR
;
A
#
# COMPACT_ATOMS: atom_id res chain seq x y z
N MET A 1 22.17 6.36 -3.50
CA MET A 1 21.56 5.38 -2.56
C MET A 1 21.02 4.26 -3.39
N GLU A 2 21.17 3.02 -2.94
CA GLU A 2 20.54 1.90 -3.62
C GLU A 2 19.02 1.98 -3.39
N PRO A 3 18.20 1.65 -4.42
CA PRO A 3 16.75 1.68 -4.28
C PRO A 3 16.27 0.56 -3.34
N ILE A 4 15.20 0.80 -2.57
CA ILE A 4 14.58 -0.24 -1.72
C ILE A 4 13.84 -1.28 -2.57
N LEU A 5 13.21 -0.82 -3.65
CA LEU A 5 12.55 -1.65 -4.67
C LEU A 5 13.05 -1.27 -6.06
N GLU A 6 13.30 -2.24 -6.90
CA GLU A 6 13.71 -2.03 -8.28
C GLU A 6 13.05 -3.06 -9.21
N ALA A 7 12.38 -2.58 -10.23
CA ALA A 7 11.90 -3.42 -11.33
C ALA A 7 12.80 -3.24 -12.55
N LYS A 8 13.15 -4.35 -13.22
CA LYS A 8 14.00 -4.39 -14.41
C LYS A 8 13.32 -5.17 -15.52
N LYS A 9 12.99 -4.50 -16.62
CA LYS A 9 12.34 -5.10 -17.80
C LYS A 9 11.16 -5.98 -17.44
N LEU A 10 10.33 -5.48 -16.51
CA LEU A 10 9.19 -6.20 -16.02
C LEU A 10 8.10 -6.27 -17.08
N ASN A 11 7.68 -7.48 -17.40
CA ASN A 11 6.55 -7.76 -18.27
C ASN A 11 5.51 -8.57 -17.49
N LEU A 12 4.23 -8.28 -17.72
CA LEU A 12 3.14 -9.01 -17.09
C LEU A 12 2.00 -9.24 -18.09
N TRP A 13 1.48 -10.47 -18.09
CA TRP A 13 0.31 -10.86 -18.88
C TRP A 13 -0.80 -11.37 -17.98
N TYR A 14 -2.03 -11.03 -18.32
CA TYR A 14 -3.25 -11.67 -17.85
C TYR A 14 -3.82 -12.53 -18.98
N GLY A 15 -3.54 -13.83 -18.99
CA GLY A 15 -3.82 -14.68 -20.13
C GLY A 15 -3.16 -14.14 -21.41
N PRO A 16 -3.94 -13.84 -22.47
CA PRO A 16 -3.38 -13.28 -23.71
C PRO A 16 -3.08 -11.78 -23.64
N ASN A 17 -3.55 -11.06 -22.61
CA ASN A 17 -3.41 -9.62 -22.53
C ASN A 17 -2.07 -9.23 -21.90
N HIS A 18 -1.19 -8.60 -22.68
CA HIS A 18 0.08 -8.04 -22.21
C HIS A 18 -0.18 -6.69 -21.53
N ALA A 19 -0.13 -6.65 -20.22
CA ALA A 19 -0.55 -5.51 -19.40
C ALA A 19 0.62 -4.58 -18.99
N LEU A 20 1.83 -5.12 -18.86
CA LEU A 20 3.04 -4.35 -18.58
C LEU A 20 4.12 -4.71 -19.59
N HIS A 21 4.76 -3.70 -20.20
CA HIS A 21 5.73 -3.84 -21.27
C HIS A 21 7.08 -3.26 -20.83
N ASP A 22 8.07 -4.10 -20.57
CA ASP A 22 9.47 -3.75 -20.24
C ASP A 22 9.61 -2.62 -19.20
N VAL A 23 8.78 -2.63 -18.16
CA VAL A 23 8.77 -1.57 -17.14
C VAL A 23 10.03 -1.67 -16.28
N SER A 24 10.80 -0.58 -16.22
CA SER A 24 11.98 -0.48 -15.35
C SER A 24 11.87 0.77 -14.50
N ILE A 25 11.77 0.59 -13.18
CA ILE A 25 11.58 1.67 -12.21
C ILE A 25 12.36 1.34 -10.94
N ALA A 26 13.12 2.32 -10.43
CA ALA A 26 13.76 2.28 -9.13
C ALA A 26 12.97 3.15 -8.15
N ILE A 27 12.73 2.64 -6.95
CA ILE A 27 11.99 3.31 -5.88
C ILE A 27 12.95 3.58 -4.71
N PRO A 28 13.29 4.86 -4.45
CA PRO A 28 14.16 5.24 -3.35
C PRO A 28 13.51 5.00 -1.99
N GLU A 29 14.34 4.71 -1.00
CA GLU A 29 13.91 4.53 0.38
C GLU A 29 13.51 5.87 1.03
N HIS A 30 12.49 5.83 1.91
CA HIS A 30 11.99 6.99 2.66
C HIS A 30 11.53 8.18 1.80
N GLU A 31 11.05 7.90 0.60
CA GLU A 31 10.47 8.87 -0.31
C GLU A 31 9.05 8.44 -0.72
N ILE A 32 8.29 9.41 -1.27
CA ILE A 32 7.00 9.14 -1.89
C ILE A 32 7.21 9.06 -3.40
N THR A 33 6.98 7.89 -3.98
CA THR A 33 6.96 7.69 -5.43
C THR A 33 5.52 7.57 -5.92
N ALA A 34 5.09 8.46 -6.80
CA ALA A 34 3.76 8.43 -7.40
C ALA A 34 3.78 7.83 -8.81
N PHE A 35 2.83 6.92 -9.08
CA PHE A 35 2.56 6.42 -10.42
C PHE A 35 1.32 7.13 -10.97
N ILE A 36 1.49 7.85 -12.06
CA ILE A 36 0.43 8.61 -12.74
C ILE A 36 0.28 8.14 -14.18
N GLY A 37 -0.86 8.47 -14.78
CA GLY A 37 -1.17 8.11 -16.17
C GLY A 37 -2.64 7.78 -16.36
N PRO A 38 -3.10 7.55 -17.59
CA PRO A 38 -4.49 7.28 -17.90
C PRO A 38 -5.00 5.98 -17.27
N SER A 39 -6.31 5.84 -17.17
CA SER A 39 -6.92 4.60 -16.70
C SER A 39 -6.56 3.43 -17.64
N GLY A 40 -6.27 2.27 -17.06
CA GLY A 40 -5.94 1.05 -17.81
C GLY A 40 -4.49 0.96 -18.32
N CYS A 41 -3.60 1.92 -18.01
CA CYS A 41 -2.20 1.87 -18.43
C CYS A 41 -1.29 0.97 -17.56
N GLY A 42 -1.84 0.21 -16.60
CA GLY A 42 -1.08 -0.76 -15.82
C GLY A 42 -0.55 -0.31 -14.46
N LYS A 43 -0.83 0.92 -13.98
CA LYS A 43 -0.34 1.43 -12.67
C LYS A 43 -0.61 0.49 -11.51
N SER A 44 -1.89 0.14 -11.31
CA SER A 44 -2.30 -0.76 -10.23
C SER A 44 -1.79 -2.18 -10.44
N THR A 45 -1.66 -2.62 -11.69
CA THR A 45 -1.02 -3.90 -12.03
C THR A 45 0.43 -3.91 -11.59
N PHE A 46 1.19 -2.86 -11.92
CA PHE A 46 2.57 -2.72 -11.50
C PHE A 46 2.70 -2.62 -9.96
N LEU A 47 1.86 -1.78 -9.33
CA LEU A 47 1.86 -1.65 -7.87
C LEU A 47 1.68 -3.02 -7.17
N ARG A 48 0.70 -3.82 -7.62
CA ARG A 48 0.41 -5.15 -7.07
C ARG A 48 1.48 -6.20 -7.38
N THR A 49 2.34 -5.94 -8.32
CA THR A 49 3.50 -6.80 -8.61
C THR A 49 4.55 -6.66 -7.52
N LEU A 50 4.69 -5.46 -6.92
CA LEU A 50 5.69 -5.17 -5.89
C LEU A 50 5.51 -5.97 -4.58
N ASN A 51 4.30 -6.48 -4.30
CA ASN A 51 4.02 -7.33 -3.14
C ASN A 51 3.43 -8.70 -3.50
N ARG A 52 3.54 -9.10 -4.77
CA ARG A 52 3.07 -10.38 -5.29
C ARG A 52 1.57 -10.61 -5.16
N MET A 53 0.75 -9.54 -5.08
CA MET A 53 -0.72 -9.68 -5.07
C MET A 53 -1.27 -10.23 -6.39
N ASN A 54 -0.56 -10.05 -7.50
CA ASN A 54 -0.95 -10.63 -8.79
C ASN A 54 -0.83 -12.15 -8.84
N ASP A 55 -0.08 -12.79 -7.93
CA ASP A 55 0.01 -14.26 -7.82
C ASP A 55 -1.35 -14.91 -7.51
N LEU A 56 -2.30 -14.13 -6.98
CA LEU A 56 -3.66 -14.59 -6.69
C LEU A 56 -4.53 -14.73 -7.96
N ILE A 57 -4.03 -14.30 -9.11
CA ILE A 57 -4.73 -14.36 -10.40
C ILE A 57 -4.20 -15.57 -11.20
N PRO A 58 -5.03 -16.63 -11.45
CA PRO A 58 -4.53 -17.89 -12.01
C PRO A 58 -3.87 -17.79 -13.39
N SER A 59 -4.22 -16.77 -14.18
CA SER A 59 -3.71 -16.58 -15.55
C SER A 59 -2.55 -15.62 -15.65
N VAL A 60 -1.98 -15.18 -14.52
CA VAL A 60 -0.89 -14.21 -14.54
C VAL A 60 0.42 -14.88 -14.95
N LYS A 61 1.14 -14.23 -15.86
CA LYS A 61 2.53 -14.55 -16.19
C LYS A 61 3.38 -13.30 -16.03
N ILE A 62 4.51 -13.43 -15.35
CA ILE A 62 5.44 -12.35 -15.08
C ILE A 62 6.83 -12.77 -15.57
N THR A 63 7.56 -11.85 -16.22
CA THR A 63 8.97 -11.98 -16.58
C THR A 63 9.70 -10.66 -16.30
N GLY A 64 11.01 -10.69 -16.25
CA GLY A 64 11.86 -9.61 -15.76
C GLY A 64 12.18 -9.83 -14.29
N GLU A 65 12.73 -8.83 -13.64
CA GLU A 65 13.17 -8.89 -12.24
C GLU A 65 12.44 -7.83 -11.42
N VAL A 66 12.11 -8.16 -10.19
CA VAL A 66 11.64 -7.20 -9.18
C VAL A 66 12.40 -7.47 -7.90
N ASP A 67 13.29 -6.57 -7.55
CA ASP A 67 14.16 -6.71 -6.38
C ASP A 67 13.64 -5.88 -5.21
N PHE A 68 13.72 -6.44 -4.01
CA PHE A 68 13.53 -5.77 -2.72
C PHE A 68 14.81 -5.93 -1.92
N HIS A 69 15.48 -4.84 -1.58
CA HIS A 69 16.84 -4.85 -1.01
C HIS A 69 17.82 -5.70 -1.83
N GLY A 70 17.73 -5.67 -3.17
CA GLY A 70 18.58 -6.43 -4.07
C GLY A 70 18.27 -7.95 -4.12
N GLN A 71 17.20 -8.40 -3.51
CA GLN A 71 16.73 -9.78 -3.58
C GLN A 71 15.50 -9.89 -4.47
N ASP A 72 15.55 -10.78 -5.47
CA ASP A 72 14.41 -11.02 -6.36
C ASP A 72 13.17 -11.51 -5.58
N LEU A 73 12.09 -10.75 -5.66
CA LEU A 73 10.81 -11.04 -5.00
C LEU A 73 10.14 -12.32 -5.48
N TYR A 74 10.44 -12.74 -6.69
CA TYR A 74 9.88 -13.95 -7.32
C TYR A 74 10.81 -15.17 -7.18
N GLY A 75 11.94 -15.02 -6.49
CA GLY A 75 12.84 -16.11 -6.15
C GLY A 75 12.13 -17.17 -5.31
N SER A 76 12.50 -18.44 -5.53
CA SER A 76 11.90 -19.61 -4.84
C SER A 76 12.07 -19.62 -3.32
N SER A 77 13.01 -18.86 -2.80
CA SER A 77 13.29 -18.71 -1.36
C SER A 77 12.44 -17.65 -0.66
N VAL A 78 11.69 -16.82 -1.39
CA VAL A 78 10.91 -15.73 -0.81
C VAL A 78 9.53 -16.22 -0.38
N ASP A 79 9.25 -16.14 0.93
CA ASP A 79 7.91 -16.39 1.46
C ASP A 79 6.98 -15.18 1.18
N PRO A 80 5.89 -15.37 0.42
CA PRO A 80 4.94 -14.29 0.15
C PRO A 80 4.30 -13.70 1.42
N THR A 81 4.16 -14.47 2.49
CA THR A 81 3.59 -13.99 3.76
C THR A 81 4.54 -13.02 4.44
N TRP A 82 5.83 -13.37 4.49
CA TRP A 82 6.87 -12.48 4.97
C TRP A 82 6.94 -11.21 4.12
N LEU A 83 6.96 -11.37 2.79
CA LEU A 83 7.02 -10.23 1.86
C LEU A 83 5.88 -9.24 2.07
N ARG A 84 4.64 -9.71 2.19
CA ARG A 84 3.46 -8.86 2.39
C ARG A 84 3.39 -8.22 3.77
N LYS A 85 4.19 -8.69 4.74
CA LYS A 85 4.43 -7.99 5.99
C LYS A 85 5.37 -6.80 5.77
N GLN A 86 6.44 -6.96 4.96
CA GLN A 86 7.39 -5.91 4.65
C GLN A 86 6.81 -4.85 3.70
N ILE A 87 5.96 -5.28 2.76
CA ILE A 87 5.35 -4.42 1.74
C ILE A 87 3.83 -4.46 1.91
N GLY A 88 3.33 -3.57 2.78
CA GLY A 88 1.91 -3.43 3.06
C GLY A 88 1.14 -2.74 1.93
N MET A 89 -0.18 -2.95 1.87
CA MET A 89 -1.02 -2.37 0.83
C MET A 89 -2.32 -1.80 1.36
N VAL A 90 -2.68 -0.62 0.86
CA VAL A 90 -3.97 0.03 1.06
C VAL A 90 -4.68 0.11 -0.28
N PHE A 91 -5.89 -0.43 -0.35
CA PHE A 91 -6.66 -0.55 -1.58
C PHE A 91 -7.46 0.72 -1.87
N GLN A 92 -7.86 0.89 -3.14
CA GLN A 92 -8.69 2.00 -3.61
C GLN A 92 -9.98 2.13 -2.80
N LYS A 93 -10.69 1.02 -2.59
CA LYS A 93 -11.88 0.99 -1.73
C LYS A 93 -11.47 0.51 -0.34
N ALA A 94 -11.81 1.30 0.67
CA ALA A 94 -11.64 0.88 2.06
C ALA A 94 -12.29 -0.49 2.28
N ASN A 95 -11.56 -1.39 2.91
CA ASN A 95 -11.98 -2.77 3.13
C ASN A 95 -11.74 -3.20 4.59
N PRO A 96 -12.31 -2.48 5.57
CA PRO A 96 -12.20 -2.93 6.95
C PRO A 96 -12.85 -4.30 7.09
N PHE A 97 -12.27 -5.13 7.95
CA PHE A 97 -12.87 -6.41 8.29
C PHE A 97 -14.17 -6.19 9.09
N PRO A 98 -15.17 -7.09 8.99
CA PRO A 98 -16.43 -7.01 9.75
C PRO A 98 -16.21 -7.36 11.22
N MET A 99 -15.35 -6.61 11.88
CA MET A 99 -14.99 -6.74 13.30
C MET A 99 -14.80 -5.36 13.92
N SER A 100 -14.39 -5.30 15.18
CA SER A 100 -14.17 -4.03 15.89
C SER A 100 -13.04 -3.21 15.26
N ILE A 101 -13.00 -1.91 15.56
CA ILE A 101 -11.88 -1.02 15.17
C ILE A 101 -10.57 -1.58 15.74
N TYR A 102 -10.56 -1.95 17.03
CA TYR A 102 -9.42 -2.55 17.68
C TYR A 102 -8.94 -3.83 16.98
N ASP A 103 -9.86 -4.77 16.71
CA ASP A 103 -9.51 -6.05 16.12
C ASP A 103 -9.01 -5.93 14.67
N ASN A 104 -9.47 -4.93 13.92
CA ASN A 104 -8.93 -4.63 12.60
C ASN A 104 -7.43 -4.32 12.68
N VAL A 105 -7.01 -3.47 13.61
CA VAL A 105 -5.60 -3.07 13.75
C VAL A 105 -4.78 -4.19 14.39
N ALA A 106 -5.32 -4.86 15.41
CA ALA A 106 -4.65 -5.95 16.11
C ALA A 106 -4.54 -7.25 15.29
N TYR A 107 -5.24 -7.35 14.17
CA TYR A 107 -5.31 -8.59 13.36
C TYR A 107 -3.92 -9.03 12.87
N GLY A 108 -3.19 -8.15 12.21
CA GLY A 108 -1.86 -8.45 11.70
C GLY A 108 -0.87 -8.84 12.81
N PRO A 109 -0.68 -8.04 13.87
CA PRO A 109 0.17 -8.38 15.01
C PRO A 109 -0.17 -9.74 15.63
N ARG A 110 -1.45 -10.06 15.81
CA ARG A 110 -1.88 -11.38 16.33
C ARG A 110 -1.52 -12.52 15.39
N THR A 111 -1.70 -12.33 14.10
CA THR A 111 -1.35 -13.33 13.08
C THR A 111 0.15 -13.60 13.07
N HIS A 112 0.95 -12.59 13.38
CA HIS A 112 2.41 -12.70 13.53
C HIS A 112 2.86 -13.09 14.96
N GLY A 113 1.95 -13.62 15.78
CA GLY A 113 2.28 -14.25 17.05
C GLY A 113 2.30 -13.34 18.28
N ILE A 114 1.96 -12.05 18.16
CA ILE A 114 1.87 -11.15 19.31
C ILE A 114 0.57 -11.43 20.06
N ARG A 115 0.70 -11.98 21.29
CA ARG A 115 -0.44 -12.35 22.15
C ARG A 115 -0.52 -11.52 23.42
N ASN A 116 0.55 -10.82 23.79
CA ASN A 116 0.57 -9.97 24.98
C ASN A 116 -0.38 -8.79 24.78
N ARG A 117 -1.37 -8.66 25.69
CA ARG A 117 -2.43 -7.65 25.59
C ARG A 117 -1.89 -6.23 25.69
N VAL A 118 -0.96 -5.97 26.61
CA VAL A 118 -0.38 -4.64 26.79
C VAL A 118 0.34 -4.21 25.52
N LYS A 119 1.15 -5.09 24.94
CA LYS A 119 1.84 -4.83 23.68
C LYS A 119 0.86 -4.61 22.51
N LEU A 120 -0.25 -5.37 22.45
CA LEU A 120 -1.28 -5.16 21.43
C LEU A 120 -1.97 -3.81 21.60
N ASP A 121 -2.29 -3.40 22.84
CA ASP A 121 -2.91 -2.11 23.12
C ASP A 121 -2.00 -0.97 22.67
N GLU A 122 -0.69 -1.04 22.95
CA GLU A 122 0.31 -0.08 22.49
C GLU A 122 0.41 -0.02 20.95
N ILE A 123 0.46 -1.18 20.29
CA ILE A 123 0.52 -1.24 18.81
C ILE A 123 -0.74 -0.61 18.22
N VAL A 124 -1.92 -0.95 18.73
CA VAL A 124 -3.20 -0.42 18.23
C VAL A 124 -3.26 1.09 18.40
N GLU A 125 -2.93 1.62 19.59
CA GLU A 125 -2.90 3.06 19.81
C GLU A 125 -1.91 3.76 18.90
N ASN A 126 -0.66 3.30 18.85
CA ASN A 126 0.38 3.90 18.02
C ASN A 126 0.02 3.88 16.52
N SER A 127 -0.56 2.77 16.04
CA SER A 127 -0.97 2.65 14.64
C SER A 127 -2.13 3.59 14.30
N LEU A 128 -3.12 3.72 15.19
CA LEU A 128 -4.24 4.64 15.01
C LEU A 128 -3.78 6.12 15.10
N ARG A 129 -2.81 6.44 15.94
CA ARG A 129 -2.18 7.76 15.98
C ARG A 129 -1.40 8.05 14.71
N SER A 130 -0.58 7.10 14.26
CA SER A 130 0.18 7.22 13.00
C SER A 130 -0.73 7.36 11.78
N ALA A 131 -1.95 6.85 11.82
CA ALA A 131 -2.95 7.02 10.77
C ALA A 131 -3.88 8.23 10.98
N ALA A 132 -3.55 9.12 11.93
CA ALA A 132 -4.31 10.34 12.25
C ALA A 132 -5.81 10.11 12.49
N ILE A 133 -6.17 9.00 13.17
CA ILE A 133 -7.57 8.65 13.46
C ILE A 133 -7.85 8.42 14.95
N TRP A 134 -6.82 8.31 15.80
CA TRP A 134 -6.95 7.97 17.21
C TRP A 134 -8.01 8.79 17.94
N ASP A 135 -7.94 10.12 17.85
CA ASP A 135 -8.86 10.99 18.59
C ASP A 135 -10.32 10.88 18.15
N GLU A 136 -10.55 10.39 16.94
CA GLU A 136 -11.90 10.16 16.41
C GLU A 136 -12.50 8.81 16.88
N VAL A 137 -11.66 7.84 17.32
CA VAL A 137 -12.12 6.47 17.57
C VAL A 137 -11.77 5.92 18.96
N LYS A 138 -10.92 6.56 19.74
CA LYS A 138 -10.39 6.07 21.04
C LYS A 138 -11.48 5.63 22.01
N ASP A 139 -12.64 6.31 22.02
CA ASP A 139 -13.75 6.01 22.93
C ASP A 139 -14.69 4.92 22.39
N ARG A 140 -14.43 4.41 21.19
CA ARG A 140 -15.28 3.41 20.53
C ARG A 140 -14.50 2.27 19.84
N LEU A 141 -13.31 1.94 20.34
CA LEU A 141 -12.45 0.90 19.77
C LEU A 141 -13.12 -0.47 19.65
N LYS A 142 -14.07 -0.79 20.52
CA LYS A 142 -14.84 -2.05 20.51
C LYS A 142 -16.06 -2.03 19.56
N LYS A 143 -16.37 -0.88 18.95
CA LYS A 143 -17.46 -0.78 17.98
C LYS A 143 -17.03 -1.31 16.61
N SER A 144 -18.03 -1.72 15.82
CA SER A 144 -17.79 -2.20 14.45
C SER A 144 -17.10 -1.15 13.59
N ALA A 145 -16.07 -1.56 12.87
CA ALA A 145 -15.36 -0.71 11.91
C ALA A 145 -16.24 -0.31 10.70
N LEU A 146 -17.27 -1.11 10.41
CA LEU A 146 -18.20 -0.81 9.29
C LEU A 146 -19.08 0.41 9.54
N GLY A 147 -19.22 0.85 10.79
CA GLY A 147 -19.94 2.07 11.15
C GLY A 147 -19.15 3.37 11.01
N LEU A 148 -17.89 3.31 10.57
CA LEU A 148 -17.06 4.47 10.31
C LEU A 148 -17.40 5.12 8.96
N SER A 149 -17.13 6.43 8.82
CA SER A 149 -17.20 7.11 7.51
C SER A 149 -16.15 6.55 6.53
N GLY A 150 -16.31 6.78 5.22
CA GLY A 150 -15.37 6.29 4.21
C GLY A 150 -13.93 6.73 4.46
N GLY A 151 -13.71 7.99 4.80
CA GLY A 151 -12.38 8.50 5.14
C GLY A 151 -11.81 7.91 6.43
N GLN A 152 -12.66 7.67 7.44
CA GLN A 152 -12.25 6.99 8.65
C GLN A 152 -11.92 5.51 8.39
N GLN A 153 -12.71 4.81 7.57
CA GLN A 153 -12.42 3.43 7.17
C GLN A 153 -11.10 3.33 6.42
N GLN A 154 -10.80 4.29 5.54
CA GLN A 154 -9.54 4.31 4.79
C GLN A 154 -8.34 4.52 5.71
N ARG A 155 -8.42 5.48 6.64
CA ARG A 155 -7.36 5.69 7.64
C ARG A 155 -7.22 4.50 8.61
N LEU A 156 -8.31 3.81 8.93
CA LEU A 156 -8.26 2.54 9.67
C LEU A 156 -7.51 1.45 8.89
N CYS A 157 -7.73 1.34 7.58
CA CYS A 157 -7.00 0.40 6.72
C CYS A 157 -5.50 0.74 6.65
N ILE A 158 -5.15 2.03 6.68
CA ILE A 158 -3.76 2.48 6.81
C ILE A 158 -3.20 2.06 8.17
N ALA A 159 -3.90 2.33 9.28
CA ALA A 159 -3.48 1.91 10.62
C ALA A 159 -3.25 0.39 10.71
N ARG A 160 -4.15 -0.40 10.10
CA ARG A 160 -4.02 -1.85 10.02
C ARG A 160 -2.74 -2.28 9.28
N ALA A 161 -2.42 -1.61 8.18
CA ALA A 161 -1.20 -1.89 7.42
C ALA A 161 0.06 -1.50 8.22
N LEU A 162 0.04 -0.37 8.94
CA LEU A 162 1.16 0.10 9.75
C LEU A 162 1.41 -0.75 11.01
N ALA A 163 0.39 -1.45 11.52
CA ALA A 163 0.47 -2.22 12.76
C ALA A 163 1.47 -3.40 12.70
N VAL A 164 1.87 -3.83 11.53
CA VAL A 164 2.89 -4.87 11.32
C VAL A 164 4.27 -4.29 11.02
N GLU A 165 4.42 -2.95 11.09
CA GLU A 165 5.65 -2.22 10.86
C GLU A 165 6.29 -2.57 9.50
N PRO A 166 5.61 -2.31 8.37
CA PRO A 166 6.17 -2.55 7.05
C PRO A 166 7.31 -1.57 6.74
N GLU A 167 8.18 -1.91 5.80
CA GLU A 167 9.17 -0.97 5.25
C GLU A 167 8.58 -0.12 4.11
N VAL A 168 7.66 -0.70 3.36
CA VAL A 168 7.00 -0.05 2.21
C VAL A 168 5.49 -0.09 2.37
N LEU A 169 4.84 1.04 2.10
CA LEU A 169 3.39 1.15 2.04
C LEU A 169 2.94 1.46 0.61
N LEU A 170 2.22 0.53 0.00
CA LEU A 170 1.60 0.70 -1.31
C LEU A 170 0.19 1.27 -1.15
N MET A 171 -0.15 2.31 -1.91
CA MET A 171 -1.45 2.98 -1.87
C MET A 171 -2.06 3.02 -3.28
N ASP A 172 -3.06 2.17 -3.52
CA ASP A 172 -3.72 2.04 -4.83
C ASP A 172 -4.94 2.97 -4.90
N GLU A 173 -4.79 4.16 -5.50
CA GLU A 173 -5.85 5.18 -5.65
C GLU A 173 -6.67 5.44 -4.36
N SER A 174 -6.02 5.39 -3.22
CA SER A 174 -6.63 5.32 -1.88
C SER A 174 -7.48 6.55 -1.49
N THR A 175 -7.47 7.60 -2.28
CA THR A 175 -8.25 8.84 -2.06
C THR A 175 -9.33 9.07 -3.10
N SER A 176 -9.41 8.27 -4.16
CA SER A 176 -10.27 8.52 -5.32
C SER A 176 -11.78 8.54 -5.03
N ALA A 177 -12.21 7.84 -3.97
CA ALA A 177 -13.61 7.72 -3.55
C ALA A 177 -13.94 8.59 -2.33
N LEU A 178 -13.05 9.49 -1.92
CA LEU A 178 -13.18 10.29 -0.70
C LEU A 178 -13.54 11.74 -1.02
N ASP A 179 -14.17 12.39 -0.04
CA ASP A 179 -14.39 13.84 -0.05
C ASP A 179 -13.05 14.61 0.06
N PRO A 180 -13.02 15.91 -0.33
CA PRO A 180 -11.78 16.68 -0.33
C PRO A 180 -11.07 16.79 1.01
N ILE A 181 -11.83 16.86 2.13
CA ILE A 181 -11.27 16.96 3.48
C ILE A 181 -10.57 15.66 3.87
N SER A 182 -11.23 14.52 3.61
CA SER A 182 -10.66 13.20 3.86
C SER A 182 -9.43 12.94 2.97
N THR A 183 -9.47 13.41 1.72
CA THR A 183 -8.33 13.34 0.79
C THR A 183 -7.13 14.12 1.34
N SER A 184 -7.33 15.38 1.75
CA SER A 184 -6.26 16.20 2.33
C SER A 184 -5.63 15.53 3.55
N LYS A 185 -6.45 14.97 4.46
CA LYS A 185 -5.93 14.24 5.62
C LYS A 185 -5.04 13.06 5.26
N ILE A 186 -5.35 12.34 4.19
CA ILE A 186 -4.53 11.20 3.73
C ILE A 186 -3.26 11.69 3.02
N GLU A 187 -3.32 12.82 2.31
CA GLU A 187 -2.14 13.44 1.72
C GLU A 187 -1.15 13.92 2.78
N ASP A 188 -1.63 14.63 3.79
CA ASP A 188 -0.83 15.07 4.94
C ASP A 188 -0.22 13.88 5.67
N LEU A 189 -1.03 12.84 5.87
CA LEU A 189 -0.58 11.59 6.47
C LEU A 189 0.53 10.91 5.67
N ALA A 190 0.41 10.83 4.35
CA ALA A 190 1.44 10.24 3.49
C ALA A 190 2.77 11.03 3.60
N ALA A 191 2.68 12.37 3.64
CA ALA A 191 3.84 13.23 3.82
C ALA A 191 4.54 13.02 5.19
N GLU A 192 3.79 12.75 6.25
CA GLU A 192 4.34 12.43 7.56
C GLU A 192 4.96 11.01 7.59
N LEU A 193 4.30 10.05 6.96
CA LEU A 193 4.72 8.65 6.97
C LEU A 193 6.07 8.42 6.27
N LYS A 194 6.43 9.22 5.25
CA LYS A 194 7.70 9.05 4.54
C LYS A 194 8.95 9.16 5.41
N SER A 195 8.85 9.80 6.57
CA SER A 195 9.97 9.87 7.53
C SER A 195 10.34 8.51 8.12
N ARG A 196 9.42 7.53 8.07
CA ARG A 196 9.57 6.19 8.66
C ARG A 196 9.37 5.06 7.67
N TYR A 197 8.65 5.31 6.59
CA TYR A 197 8.25 4.31 5.59
C TYR A 197 8.56 4.83 4.18
N THR A 198 8.77 3.92 3.25
CA THR A 198 8.75 4.24 1.83
C THR A 198 7.30 4.16 1.34
N VAL A 199 6.82 5.19 0.66
CA VAL A 199 5.44 5.23 0.18
C VAL A 199 5.42 5.16 -1.35
N VAL A 200 4.64 4.23 -1.90
CA VAL A 200 4.40 4.14 -3.34
C VAL A 200 2.91 4.29 -3.57
N MET A 201 2.51 5.28 -4.34
CA MET A 201 1.11 5.56 -4.56
C MET A 201 0.73 5.60 -6.03
N VAL A 202 -0.44 5.08 -6.34
CA VAL A 202 -1.10 5.26 -7.63
C VAL A 202 -2.13 6.37 -7.50
N THR A 203 -2.10 7.34 -8.40
CA THR A 203 -3.14 8.35 -8.51
C THR A 203 -3.37 8.74 -9.97
N HIS A 204 -4.60 9.09 -10.33
CA HIS A 204 -4.93 9.73 -11.59
C HIS A 204 -4.97 11.26 -11.48
N ASN A 205 -4.79 11.80 -10.27
CA ASN A 205 -4.76 13.23 -10.01
C ASN A 205 -3.31 13.77 -10.05
N MET A 206 -2.94 14.40 -11.15
CA MET A 206 -1.60 14.97 -11.34
C MET A 206 -1.27 16.07 -10.31
N GLN A 207 -2.26 16.84 -9.87
CA GLN A 207 -2.05 17.88 -8.86
C GLN A 207 -1.73 17.28 -7.50
N GLN A 208 -2.35 16.15 -7.16
CA GLN A 208 -2.03 15.37 -5.96
C GLN A 208 -0.58 14.89 -6.02
N ALA A 209 -0.20 14.22 -7.12
CA ALA A 209 1.17 13.74 -7.29
C ALA A 209 2.19 14.90 -7.16
N ALA A 210 1.94 16.02 -7.82
CA ALA A 210 2.83 17.18 -7.77
C ALA A 210 2.97 17.79 -6.37
N ARG A 211 1.93 17.67 -5.51
CA ARG A 211 1.99 18.24 -4.15
C ARG A 211 2.76 17.35 -3.17
N ILE A 212 2.64 16.03 -3.29
CA ILE A 212 3.07 15.14 -2.21
C ILE A 212 4.19 14.19 -2.59
N SER A 213 4.45 13.92 -3.88
CA SER A 213 5.49 12.97 -4.27
C SER A 213 6.86 13.63 -4.43
N ASP A 214 7.89 12.88 -4.03
CA ASP A 214 9.29 13.22 -4.27
C ASP A 214 9.69 12.78 -5.71
N ASN A 215 9.15 11.65 -6.16
CA ASN A 215 9.36 11.11 -7.51
C ASN A 215 8.04 10.77 -8.17
N THR A 216 7.98 10.94 -9.49
CA THR A 216 6.80 10.61 -10.28
C THR A 216 7.17 9.77 -11.50
N ALA A 217 6.54 8.62 -11.67
CA ALA A 217 6.63 7.81 -12.87
C ALA A 217 5.34 7.92 -13.68
N PHE A 218 5.45 8.28 -14.95
CA PHE A 218 4.32 8.41 -15.85
C PHE A 218 4.15 7.12 -16.69
N PHE A 219 3.01 6.46 -16.50
CA PHE A 219 2.64 5.27 -17.25
C PHE A 219 1.88 5.68 -18.51
N LEU A 220 2.32 5.16 -19.66
CA LEU A 220 1.66 5.33 -20.95
C LEU A 220 0.83 4.10 -21.32
N LEU A 221 -0.18 4.31 -22.15
CA LEU A 221 -0.81 3.18 -22.85
C LEU A 221 0.18 2.70 -23.92
N GLY A 222 0.49 1.41 -23.93
CA GLY A 222 1.22 0.80 -25.03
C GLY A 222 0.42 0.90 -26.34
N ASP A 223 1.12 0.98 -27.47
CA ASP A 223 0.48 0.83 -28.78
C ASP A 223 -0.22 -0.52 -28.84
N ARG A 224 -1.50 -0.49 -29.23
CA ARG A 224 -2.35 -1.69 -29.41
C ARG A 224 -2.08 -2.32 -30.75
#